data_c9946846fc5adf0fba9086031902c726
#
_entry.id   c9946846fc5adf0fba9086031902c726
#
_cell.length_a   1.000
_cell.length_b   1.000
_cell.length_c   1.000
_cell.angle_alpha   90.00
_cell.angle_beta   90.00
_cell.angle_gamma   90.00
#
_symmetry.space_group_name_H-M   'P 1'
#
loop_
_entity.id
_entity.type
_entity.pdbx_description
1 polymer ?
#
loop_
_entity_poly.entity_id
_entity_poly.type
_entity_poly.pdbx_seq_one_letter_code
_entity_poly.pdbx_strand_id
1 'polypeptide(L)'
;MPSFEVRPFRRSDRDQLTDLVNAHAGAVVPGMGTSVAALLASLQRQPGEAITDPWVAERATLVADQQNRVVGAAHLLRYFGDERAGRAYRGVGEISWLVFWPEAPSGNPHWADATEAAEALITECLRQLDQWGVISQGADGALPVFGVYGVPQQWPHIRALYQRAGFRHTGHTEIVYLARVGDLSRPAAPLDGLAAARSVGMNGTRISAVLGEEAVGYIEVETREEGERLSRNGGWADVGNLTVAERYRRRGIATWLLGQAADWLALAQVDRLLDYAYLAGTDAMGRDYADYREFLCAAGFRELTRTARGWTRSKSG
;
A
#
# COMPACT_ATOMS: atom_id res chain seq x y z
N MET A 1 -17.48 -23.25 -23.60
CA MET A 1 -16.66 -23.45 -22.40
C MET A 1 -15.78 -22.23 -22.26
N PRO A 2 -15.68 -21.59 -21.09
CA PRO A 2 -14.73 -20.51 -20.91
C PRO A 2 -13.33 -21.03 -21.27
N SER A 3 -12.62 -20.28 -22.09
CA SER A 3 -11.29 -20.68 -22.61
C SER A 3 -10.16 -20.19 -21.71
N PHE A 4 -10.36 -20.20 -20.38
CA PHE A 4 -9.35 -19.77 -19.40
C PHE A 4 -9.04 -20.89 -18.39
N GLU A 5 -7.83 -20.86 -17.85
CA GLU A 5 -7.32 -21.76 -16.81
C GLU A 5 -6.80 -20.93 -15.62
N VAL A 6 -7.14 -21.34 -14.40
CA VAL A 6 -6.48 -20.78 -13.20
C VAL A 6 -5.33 -21.71 -12.80
N ARG A 7 -4.13 -21.16 -12.74
CA ARG A 7 -2.90 -21.92 -12.48
C ARG A 7 -1.91 -21.11 -11.64
N PRO A 8 -0.90 -21.76 -11.05
CA PRO A 8 0.22 -21.05 -10.44
C PRO A 8 0.94 -20.14 -11.45
N PHE A 9 1.42 -19.00 -10.94
CA PHE A 9 2.28 -18.08 -11.69
C PHE A 9 3.54 -18.80 -12.19
N ARG A 10 3.94 -18.47 -13.42
CA ARG A 10 5.19 -18.92 -14.03
C ARG A 10 6.06 -17.70 -14.35
N ARG A 11 7.37 -17.87 -14.33
CA ARG A 11 8.30 -16.77 -14.64
C ARG A 11 8.10 -16.16 -16.04
N SER A 12 7.53 -16.93 -16.98
CA SER A 12 7.12 -16.46 -18.31
C SER A 12 5.97 -15.43 -18.28
N ASP A 13 5.19 -15.39 -17.19
CA ASP A 13 4.03 -14.49 -17.05
C ASP A 13 4.43 -13.10 -16.55
N ARG A 14 5.69 -12.92 -16.16
CA ARG A 14 6.19 -11.73 -15.43
C ARG A 14 5.86 -10.40 -16.09
N ASP A 15 6.02 -10.32 -17.42
CA ASP A 15 5.82 -9.06 -18.16
C ASP A 15 4.33 -8.71 -18.20
N GLN A 16 3.46 -9.68 -18.50
CA GLN A 16 2.01 -9.51 -18.51
C GLN A 16 1.46 -9.21 -17.10
N LEU A 17 1.99 -9.88 -16.07
CA LEU A 17 1.62 -9.60 -14.68
C LEU A 17 2.02 -8.18 -14.27
N THR A 18 3.22 -7.74 -14.67
CA THR A 18 3.68 -6.38 -14.40
C THR A 18 2.80 -5.34 -15.08
N ASP A 19 2.38 -5.58 -16.32
CA ASP A 19 1.47 -4.68 -17.05
C ASP A 19 0.10 -4.60 -16.36
N LEU A 20 -0.43 -5.73 -15.91
CA LEU A 20 -1.71 -5.80 -15.18
C LEU A 20 -1.63 -5.02 -13.85
N VAL A 21 -0.58 -5.23 -13.06
CA VAL A 21 -0.34 -4.51 -11.80
C VAL A 21 -0.17 -3.01 -12.06
N ASN A 22 0.61 -2.63 -13.07
CA ASN A 22 0.85 -1.23 -13.40
C ASN A 22 -0.40 -0.52 -13.90
N ALA A 23 -1.27 -1.20 -14.65
CA ALA A 23 -2.55 -0.62 -15.07
C ALA A 23 -3.43 -0.28 -13.85
N HIS A 24 -3.50 -1.18 -12.86
CA HIS A 24 -4.26 -0.95 -11.63
C HIS A 24 -3.62 0.13 -10.75
N ALA A 25 -2.30 0.10 -10.57
CA ALA A 25 -1.57 1.13 -9.83
C ALA A 25 -1.74 2.52 -10.45
N GLY A 26 -1.57 2.64 -11.76
CA GLY A 26 -1.70 3.90 -12.49
C GLY A 26 -3.11 4.50 -12.49
N ALA A 27 -4.14 3.66 -12.34
CA ALA A 27 -5.52 4.11 -12.17
C ALA A 27 -5.76 4.79 -10.80
N VAL A 28 -4.96 4.47 -9.79
CA VAL A 28 -5.05 5.02 -8.42
C VAL A 28 -4.08 6.18 -8.24
N VAL A 29 -2.82 5.95 -8.59
CA VAL A 29 -1.72 6.92 -8.45
C VAL A 29 -1.16 7.20 -9.84
N PRO A 30 -1.63 8.26 -10.54
CA PRO A 30 -1.23 8.54 -11.91
C PRO A 30 0.28 8.65 -12.08
N GLY A 31 0.84 7.82 -12.97
CA GLY A 31 2.29 7.74 -13.22
C GLY A 31 3.04 6.77 -12.31
N MET A 32 2.38 6.14 -11.34
CA MET A 32 2.97 5.09 -10.51
C MET A 32 3.02 3.76 -11.29
N GLY A 33 4.00 2.96 -10.95
CA GLY A 33 4.14 1.59 -11.44
C GLY A 33 5.31 0.89 -10.79
N THR A 34 5.46 -0.40 -11.04
CA THR A 34 6.57 -1.23 -10.57
C THR A 34 7.37 -1.79 -11.75
N SER A 35 8.62 -2.13 -11.51
CA SER A 35 9.43 -2.89 -12.49
C SER A 35 9.15 -4.38 -12.40
N VAL A 36 9.49 -5.13 -13.44
CA VAL A 36 9.44 -6.60 -13.42
C VAL A 36 10.27 -7.15 -12.25
N ALA A 37 11.46 -6.60 -12.02
CA ALA A 37 12.34 -7.05 -10.93
C ALA A 37 11.73 -6.80 -9.55
N ALA A 38 11.20 -5.59 -9.31
CA ALA A 38 10.55 -5.25 -8.04
C ALA A 38 9.28 -6.08 -7.80
N LEU A 39 8.46 -6.28 -8.84
CA LEU A 39 7.30 -7.17 -8.75
C LEU A 39 7.71 -8.59 -8.38
N LEU A 40 8.68 -9.18 -9.09
CA LEU A 40 9.13 -10.54 -8.80
C LEU A 40 9.72 -10.67 -7.39
N ALA A 41 10.45 -9.66 -6.91
CA ALA A 41 10.96 -9.62 -5.55
C ALA A 41 9.80 -9.61 -4.54
N SER A 42 8.75 -8.82 -4.77
CA SER A 42 7.59 -8.73 -3.87
C SER A 42 6.78 -10.02 -3.78
N LEU A 43 6.79 -10.87 -4.81
CA LEU A 43 6.13 -12.18 -4.76
C LEU A 43 6.87 -13.18 -3.85
N GLN A 44 8.15 -12.97 -3.60
CA GLN A 44 8.97 -13.82 -2.74
C GLN A 44 9.16 -13.24 -1.34
N ARG A 45 9.20 -11.92 -1.25
CA ARG A 45 9.43 -11.18 -0.03
C ARG A 45 8.78 -9.80 -0.17
N GLN A 46 8.21 -9.27 0.90
CA GLN A 46 7.62 -7.93 0.93
C GLN A 46 8.55 -6.97 1.71
N PRO A 47 9.57 -6.40 1.10
CA PRO A 47 10.57 -5.60 1.81
C PRO A 47 9.98 -4.34 2.46
N GLY A 48 8.92 -3.76 1.90
CA GLY A 48 8.16 -2.65 2.50
C GLY A 48 7.36 -3.04 3.75
N GLU A 49 7.16 -4.35 4.00
CA GLU A 49 6.44 -4.89 5.14
C GLU A 49 7.43 -5.55 6.13
N ALA A 50 8.51 -4.86 6.46
CA ALA A 50 9.62 -5.39 7.26
C ALA A 50 9.19 -6.02 8.60
N ILE A 51 8.05 -5.59 9.16
CA ILE A 51 7.51 -6.14 10.41
C ILE A 51 6.74 -7.44 10.16
N THR A 52 5.89 -7.49 9.13
CA THR A 52 4.97 -8.61 8.89
C THR A 52 5.53 -9.67 7.94
N ASP A 53 6.47 -9.32 7.08
CA ASP A 53 7.08 -10.25 6.14
C ASP A 53 7.72 -11.49 6.81
N PRO A 54 8.45 -11.37 7.94
CA PRO A 54 8.96 -12.51 8.69
C PRO A 54 7.88 -13.43 9.28
N TRP A 55 6.63 -12.98 9.39
CA TRP A 55 5.51 -13.75 9.92
C TRP A 55 4.85 -14.63 8.88
N VAL A 56 5.20 -14.45 7.60
CA VAL A 56 4.61 -15.20 6.49
C VAL A 56 5.26 -16.58 6.39
N ALA A 57 4.44 -17.62 6.53
CA ALA A 57 4.84 -19.01 6.44
C ALA A 57 4.81 -19.53 4.99
N GLU A 58 3.83 -19.13 4.20
CA GLU A 58 3.67 -19.56 2.81
C GLU A 58 3.17 -18.42 1.93
N ARG A 59 3.58 -18.45 0.66
CA ARG A 59 3.13 -17.53 -0.38
C ARG A 59 2.71 -18.32 -1.61
N ALA A 60 1.68 -17.85 -2.29
CA ALA A 60 1.29 -18.36 -3.58
C ALA A 60 0.83 -17.22 -4.49
N THR A 61 1.20 -17.29 -5.76
CA THR A 61 0.66 -16.38 -6.78
C THR A 61 -0.06 -17.22 -7.81
N LEU A 62 -1.33 -16.90 -8.04
CA LEU A 62 -2.18 -17.54 -9.03
C LEU A 62 -2.45 -16.56 -10.18
N VAL A 63 -2.60 -17.10 -11.37
CA VAL A 63 -2.99 -16.34 -12.56
C VAL A 63 -4.19 -17.00 -13.24
N ALA A 64 -5.09 -16.19 -13.75
CA ALA A 64 -6.10 -16.61 -14.72
C ALA A 64 -5.51 -16.40 -16.11
N ASP A 65 -5.26 -17.51 -16.80
CA ASP A 65 -4.67 -17.56 -18.14
C ASP A 65 -5.76 -17.81 -19.18
N GLN A 66 -5.90 -16.93 -20.12
CA GLN A 66 -6.75 -17.08 -21.28
C GLN A 66 -5.90 -17.14 -22.54
N GLN A 67 -5.70 -18.32 -23.09
CA GLN A 67 -4.95 -18.54 -24.34
C GLN A 67 -3.52 -17.91 -24.29
N ASN A 68 -2.77 -18.20 -23.24
CA ASN A 68 -1.44 -17.63 -22.93
C ASN A 68 -1.45 -16.12 -22.62
N ARG A 69 -2.60 -15.57 -22.23
CA ARG A 69 -2.73 -14.20 -21.77
C ARG A 69 -3.16 -14.16 -20.31
N VAL A 70 -2.41 -13.48 -19.47
CA VAL A 70 -2.77 -13.23 -18.07
C VAL A 70 -3.90 -12.19 -18.03
N VAL A 71 -5.10 -12.62 -17.69
CA VAL A 71 -6.29 -11.76 -17.60
C VAL A 71 -6.63 -11.37 -16.17
N GLY A 72 -6.12 -12.10 -15.18
CA GLY A 72 -6.22 -11.81 -13.77
C GLY A 72 -5.09 -12.47 -12.98
N ALA A 73 -4.80 -11.96 -11.82
CA ALA A 73 -3.81 -12.53 -10.90
C ALA A 73 -4.16 -12.22 -9.45
N ALA A 74 -3.72 -13.09 -8.53
CA ALA A 74 -3.84 -12.91 -7.11
C ALA A 74 -2.57 -13.38 -6.38
N HIS A 75 -2.22 -12.69 -5.30
CA HIS A 75 -1.12 -13.07 -4.41
C HIS A 75 -1.67 -13.37 -3.03
N LEU A 76 -1.33 -14.54 -2.50
CA LEU A 76 -1.82 -15.07 -1.25
C LEU A 76 -0.69 -15.22 -0.25
N LEU A 77 -1.01 -14.93 1.00
CA LEU A 77 -0.12 -15.10 2.14
C LEU A 77 -0.80 -16.01 3.17
N ARG A 78 -0.01 -16.89 3.81
CA ARG A 78 -0.39 -17.58 5.03
C ARG A 78 0.59 -17.22 6.12
N TYR A 79 0.10 -16.74 7.24
CA TYR A 79 0.90 -16.41 8.40
C TYR A 79 1.07 -17.61 9.32
N PHE A 80 2.17 -17.63 10.08
CA PHE A 80 2.38 -18.68 11.10
C PHE A 80 1.23 -18.73 12.09
N GLY A 81 0.88 -19.93 12.57
CA GLY A 81 -0.18 -20.14 13.54
C GLY A 81 0.26 -19.97 15.02
N ASP A 82 1.52 -19.73 15.26
CA ASP A 82 2.16 -19.67 16.58
C ASP A 82 2.73 -18.26 16.87
N GLU A 83 3.57 -18.18 17.91
CA GLU A 83 4.16 -16.91 18.39
C GLU A 83 5.17 -16.25 17.44
N ARG A 84 5.55 -16.90 16.34
CA ARG A 84 6.34 -16.29 15.26
C ARG A 84 5.59 -15.18 14.54
N ALA A 85 4.25 -15.25 14.55
CA ALA A 85 3.42 -14.18 14.02
C ALA A 85 2.79 -13.32 15.12
N GLY A 86 2.63 -12.04 14.85
CA GLY A 86 1.88 -11.14 15.73
C GLY A 86 0.47 -11.67 15.98
N ARG A 87 -0.06 -11.45 17.20
CA ARG A 87 -1.30 -12.07 17.68
C ARG A 87 -2.49 -11.95 16.69
N ALA A 88 -2.62 -10.82 16.01
CA ALA A 88 -3.72 -10.58 15.06
C ALA A 88 -3.56 -11.36 13.75
N TYR A 89 -2.36 -11.87 13.45
CA TYR A 89 -2.05 -12.57 12.20
C TYR A 89 -1.94 -14.09 12.36
N ARG A 90 -1.98 -14.62 13.58
CA ARG A 90 -1.78 -16.05 13.83
C ARG A 90 -2.80 -16.92 13.12
N GLY A 91 -2.32 -17.74 12.19
CA GLY A 91 -3.14 -18.66 11.42
C GLY A 91 -4.07 -17.99 10.42
N VAL A 92 -3.90 -16.70 10.15
CA VAL A 92 -4.63 -15.98 9.10
C VAL A 92 -4.07 -16.37 7.74
N GLY A 93 -4.97 -16.52 6.77
CA GLY A 93 -4.64 -16.53 5.35
C GLY A 93 -5.27 -15.32 4.68
N GLU A 94 -4.53 -14.72 3.77
CA GLU A 94 -4.91 -13.45 3.15
C GLU A 94 -4.72 -13.48 1.65
N ILE A 95 -5.69 -12.96 0.92
CA ILE A 95 -5.49 -12.50 -0.47
C ILE A 95 -4.90 -11.10 -0.34
N SER A 96 -3.56 -10.98 -0.36
CA SER A 96 -2.85 -9.71 -0.23
C SER A 96 -3.27 -8.71 -1.29
N TRP A 97 -3.43 -9.19 -2.51
CA TRP A 97 -4.06 -8.47 -3.60
C TRP A 97 -4.64 -9.43 -4.64
N LEU A 98 -5.69 -8.97 -5.34
CA LEU A 98 -6.25 -9.59 -6.53
C LEU A 98 -6.55 -8.49 -7.53
N VAL A 99 -6.08 -8.68 -8.76
CA VAL A 99 -6.30 -7.75 -9.87
C VAL A 99 -6.73 -8.52 -11.12
N PHE A 100 -7.60 -7.93 -11.90
CA PHE A 100 -8.01 -8.46 -13.20
C PHE A 100 -8.41 -7.31 -14.11
N TRP A 101 -8.31 -7.51 -15.41
CA TRP A 101 -8.67 -6.48 -16.34
C TRP A 101 -10.15 -6.13 -16.17
N PRO A 102 -10.51 -4.88 -15.85
CA PRO A 102 -11.90 -4.47 -15.78
C PRO A 102 -12.54 -4.60 -17.16
N GLU A 103 -13.86 -4.82 -17.21
CA GLU A 103 -14.59 -4.79 -18.46
C GLU A 103 -14.29 -3.49 -19.19
N ALA A 104 -13.82 -3.61 -20.44
CA ALA A 104 -13.61 -2.43 -21.25
C ALA A 104 -14.95 -1.75 -21.53
N PRO A 105 -15.03 -0.41 -21.45
CA PRO A 105 -16.21 0.28 -21.89
C PRO A 105 -16.47 -0.10 -23.35
N SER A 106 -17.60 -0.79 -23.60
CA SER A 106 -18.18 -1.17 -24.88
C SER A 106 -17.19 -1.56 -26.01
N GLY A 107 -17.02 -2.84 -26.26
CA GLY A 107 -16.65 -3.34 -27.58
C GLY A 107 -15.25 -3.91 -27.76
N ASN A 108 -14.47 -4.14 -26.71
CA ASN A 108 -13.23 -4.90 -26.86
C ASN A 108 -13.48 -6.40 -26.61
N PRO A 109 -13.55 -7.27 -27.65
CA PRO A 109 -13.87 -8.69 -27.50
C PRO A 109 -12.82 -9.49 -26.73
N HIS A 110 -11.64 -8.91 -26.47
CA HIS A 110 -10.56 -9.57 -25.73
C HIS A 110 -10.73 -9.52 -24.21
N TRP A 111 -11.80 -8.85 -23.69
CA TRP A 111 -12.00 -8.60 -22.26
C TRP A 111 -13.35 -9.10 -21.74
N ALA A 112 -14.15 -9.72 -22.62
CA ALA A 112 -15.51 -10.15 -22.28
C ALA A 112 -15.55 -11.15 -21.10
N ASP A 113 -14.50 -11.97 -20.95
CA ASP A 113 -14.47 -13.06 -19.98
C ASP A 113 -13.69 -12.73 -18.70
N ALA A 114 -13.20 -11.49 -18.53
CA ALA A 114 -12.36 -11.14 -17.39
C ALA A 114 -13.09 -11.29 -16.04
N THR A 115 -14.38 -11.02 -15.98
CA THR A 115 -15.19 -11.20 -14.76
C THR A 115 -15.35 -12.67 -14.41
N GLU A 116 -15.66 -13.55 -15.38
CA GLU A 116 -15.76 -14.99 -15.15
C GLU A 116 -14.40 -15.58 -14.72
N ALA A 117 -13.32 -15.16 -15.39
CA ALA A 117 -11.97 -15.55 -15.02
C ALA A 117 -11.60 -15.10 -13.59
N ALA A 118 -12.03 -13.90 -13.18
CA ALA A 118 -11.83 -13.39 -11.83
C ALA A 118 -12.63 -14.17 -10.78
N GLU A 119 -13.85 -14.59 -11.10
CA GLU A 119 -14.67 -15.45 -10.22
C GLU A 119 -14.05 -16.85 -10.04
N ALA A 120 -13.52 -17.42 -11.11
CA ALA A 120 -12.76 -18.67 -11.01
C ALA A 120 -11.45 -18.46 -10.21
N LEU A 121 -10.75 -17.35 -10.42
CA LEU A 121 -9.53 -17.02 -9.70
C LEU A 121 -9.76 -16.88 -8.20
N ILE A 122 -10.78 -16.13 -7.77
CA ILE A 122 -11.08 -15.98 -6.33
C ILE A 122 -11.54 -17.30 -5.71
N THR A 123 -12.27 -18.14 -6.45
CA THR A 123 -12.66 -19.48 -6.01
C THR A 123 -11.42 -20.34 -5.76
N GLU A 124 -10.44 -20.30 -6.64
CA GLU A 124 -9.19 -21.02 -6.46
C GLU A 124 -8.35 -20.46 -5.31
N CYS A 125 -8.34 -19.12 -5.12
CA CYS A 125 -7.71 -18.50 -3.94
C CYS A 125 -8.31 -19.03 -2.65
N LEU A 126 -9.63 -19.10 -2.54
CA LEU A 126 -10.33 -19.63 -1.36
C LEU A 126 -10.00 -21.11 -1.14
N ARG A 127 -9.97 -21.92 -2.21
CA ARG A 127 -9.57 -23.32 -2.15
C ARG A 127 -8.13 -23.47 -1.62
N GLN A 128 -7.21 -22.63 -2.07
CA GLN A 128 -5.82 -22.63 -1.61
C GLN A 128 -5.72 -22.26 -0.12
N LEU A 129 -6.46 -21.24 0.32
CA LEU A 129 -6.51 -20.87 1.75
C LEU A 129 -7.09 -22.00 2.61
N ASP A 130 -8.11 -22.70 2.11
CA ASP A 130 -8.68 -23.87 2.81
C ASP A 130 -7.70 -25.04 2.88
N GLN A 131 -6.94 -25.29 1.84
CA GLN A 131 -5.86 -26.29 1.82
C GLN A 131 -4.74 -25.97 2.82
N TRP A 132 -4.43 -24.70 3.00
CA TRP A 132 -3.48 -24.26 4.02
C TRP A 132 -4.01 -24.38 5.45
N GLY A 133 -5.28 -24.73 5.63
CA GLY A 133 -5.89 -24.93 6.95
C GLY A 133 -5.96 -23.66 7.78
N VAL A 134 -6.05 -22.47 7.13
CA VAL A 134 -6.10 -21.19 7.86
C VAL A 134 -7.35 -21.10 8.75
N ILE A 135 -7.25 -20.42 9.88
CA ILE A 135 -8.37 -20.26 10.84
C ILE A 135 -9.30 -19.09 10.44
N SER A 136 -8.77 -18.10 9.73
CA SER A 136 -9.56 -16.98 9.20
C SER A 136 -9.04 -16.57 7.82
N GLN A 137 -9.92 -16.01 7.01
CA GLN A 137 -9.62 -15.58 5.66
C GLN A 137 -9.76 -14.06 5.56
N GLY A 138 -8.68 -13.41 5.14
CA GLY A 138 -8.61 -11.99 4.85
C GLY A 138 -8.47 -11.70 3.37
N ALA A 139 -8.75 -10.45 2.99
CA ALA A 139 -8.40 -9.90 1.69
C ALA A 139 -8.02 -8.43 1.83
N ASP A 140 -7.13 -7.98 0.98
CA ASP A 140 -6.71 -6.58 0.86
C ASP A 140 -6.47 -6.23 -0.62
N GLY A 141 -5.88 -5.08 -0.92
CA GLY A 141 -5.51 -4.63 -2.25
C GLY A 141 -4.11 -3.99 -2.26
N ALA A 142 -3.20 -4.50 -1.41
CA ALA A 142 -1.87 -3.95 -1.24
C ALA A 142 -0.95 -4.35 -2.40
N LEU A 143 -0.93 -3.57 -3.48
CA LEU A 143 0.03 -3.75 -4.56
C LEU A 143 1.45 -3.32 -4.12
N PRO A 144 2.50 -3.88 -4.74
CA PRO A 144 3.88 -3.53 -4.41
C PRO A 144 4.29 -2.16 -5.02
N VAL A 145 3.52 -1.12 -4.72
CA VAL A 145 3.73 0.27 -5.15
C VAL A 145 3.25 1.22 -4.08
N PHE A 146 3.85 2.41 -4.01
CA PHE A 146 3.37 3.45 -3.08
C PHE A 146 1.94 3.89 -3.40
N GLY A 147 1.18 4.21 -2.37
CA GLY A 147 -0.17 4.75 -2.48
C GLY A 147 -1.26 3.74 -2.80
N VAL A 148 -0.94 2.45 -2.92
CA VAL A 148 -1.93 1.40 -3.22
C VAL A 148 -1.94 0.37 -2.11
N TYR A 149 -2.60 0.72 -1.02
CA TYR A 149 -2.85 -0.12 0.14
C TYR A 149 -4.36 -0.25 0.35
N GLY A 150 -4.89 -1.46 0.42
CA GLY A 150 -6.33 -1.69 0.45
C GLY A 150 -6.98 -1.72 -0.94
N VAL A 151 -8.30 -1.79 -0.97
CA VAL A 151 -9.08 -1.75 -2.21
C VAL A 151 -9.50 -0.31 -2.50
N PRO A 152 -8.84 0.38 -3.45
CA PRO A 152 -9.15 1.78 -3.77
C PRO A 152 -10.54 1.95 -4.35
N GLN A 153 -11.10 3.16 -4.23
CA GLN A 153 -12.40 3.48 -4.83
C GLN A 153 -12.43 3.37 -6.36
N GLN A 154 -11.25 3.46 -7.00
CA GLN A 154 -11.07 3.28 -8.43
C GLN A 154 -11.22 1.81 -8.89
N TRP A 155 -11.28 0.85 -7.95
CA TRP A 155 -11.43 -0.58 -8.24
C TRP A 155 -12.80 -1.13 -7.80
N PRO A 156 -13.93 -0.59 -8.31
CA PRO A 156 -15.27 -1.07 -7.94
C PRO A 156 -15.49 -2.52 -8.33
N HIS A 157 -14.85 -3.00 -9.41
CA HIS A 157 -14.90 -4.37 -9.88
C HIS A 157 -14.30 -5.36 -8.88
N ILE A 158 -13.16 -5.03 -8.25
CA ILE A 158 -12.53 -5.86 -7.22
C ILE A 158 -13.36 -5.87 -5.95
N ARG A 159 -13.87 -4.71 -5.54
CA ARG A 159 -14.79 -4.62 -4.40
C ARG A 159 -16.01 -5.51 -4.59
N ALA A 160 -16.64 -5.43 -5.76
CA ALA A 160 -17.80 -6.26 -6.08
C ALA A 160 -17.47 -7.77 -6.09
N LEU A 161 -16.28 -8.14 -6.59
CA LEU A 161 -15.82 -9.53 -6.58
C LEU A 161 -15.64 -10.04 -5.14
N TYR A 162 -14.98 -9.28 -4.25
CA TYR A 162 -14.83 -9.66 -2.85
C TYR A 162 -16.18 -9.82 -2.15
N GLN A 163 -17.11 -8.90 -2.37
CA GLN A 163 -18.46 -8.99 -1.80
C GLN A 163 -19.22 -10.24 -2.27
N ARG A 164 -19.17 -10.57 -3.57
CA ARG A 164 -19.78 -11.81 -4.10
C ARG A 164 -19.13 -13.07 -3.53
N ALA A 165 -17.82 -13.04 -3.29
CA ALA A 165 -17.09 -14.15 -2.66
C ALA A 165 -17.33 -14.27 -1.15
N GLY A 166 -18.18 -13.42 -0.56
CA GLY A 166 -18.57 -13.45 0.85
C GLY A 166 -17.63 -12.68 1.80
N PHE A 167 -16.69 -11.92 1.27
CA PHE A 167 -15.90 -11.00 2.10
C PHE A 167 -16.74 -9.79 2.52
N ARG A 168 -16.53 -9.34 3.74
CA ARG A 168 -17.13 -8.12 4.30
C ARG A 168 -16.03 -7.15 4.70
N HIS A 169 -16.18 -5.90 4.31
CA HIS A 169 -15.29 -4.82 4.72
C HIS A 169 -15.44 -4.54 6.22
N THR A 170 -14.33 -4.41 6.94
CA THR A 170 -14.31 -4.19 8.40
C THR A 170 -14.66 -2.77 8.82
N GLY A 171 -14.85 -1.85 7.88
CA GLY A 171 -15.13 -0.44 8.13
C GLY A 171 -13.89 0.47 8.13
N HIS A 172 -12.69 -0.09 8.06
CA HIS A 172 -11.46 0.69 8.03
C HIS A 172 -11.24 1.30 6.64
N THR A 173 -11.43 2.61 6.55
CA THR A 173 -11.14 3.37 5.33
C THR A 173 -9.95 4.29 5.58
N GLU A 174 -8.96 4.18 4.74
CA GLU A 174 -7.77 5.02 4.73
C GLU A 174 -7.85 5.99 3.55
N ILE A 175 -7.42 7.23 3.77
CA ILE A 175 -7.33 8.25 2.74
C ILE A 175 -5.85 8.42 2.40
N VAL A 176 -5.53 8.33 1.13
CA VAL A 176 -4.21 8.62 0.59
C VAL A 176 -4.17 10.07 0.18
N TYR A 177 -3.20 10.79 0.68
CA TYR A 177 -2.95 12.21 0.38
C TYR A 177 -1.71 12.36 -0.49
N LEU A 178 -1.72 13.38 -1.35
CA LEU A 178 -0.60 13.71 -2.24
C LEU A 178 -0.27 15.20 -2.12
N ALA A 179 1.02 15.51 -1.95
CA ALA A 179 1.57 16.85 -2.10
C ALA A 179 2.67 16.87 -3.16
N ARG A 180 2.87 18.03 -3.80
CA ARG A 180 4.10 18.31 -4.54
C ARG A 180 5.14 18.83 -3.58
N VAL A 181 6.33 18.23 -3.57
CA VAL A 181 7.43 18.60 -2.69
C VAL A 181 7.80 20.08 -2.86
N GLY A 182 7.75 20.60 -4.09
CA GLY A 182 8.02 22.01 -4.39
C GLY A 182 7.02 23.00 -3.77
N ASP A 183 5.77 22.56 -3.55
CA ASP A 183 4.69 23.42 -3.04
C ASP A 183 4.63 23.41 -1.49
N LEU A 184 5.34 22.49 -0.84
CA LEU A 184 5.39 22.42 0.64
C LEU A 184 6.11 23.62 1.21
N SER A 185 5.57 24.23 2.27
CA SER A 185 6.15 25.39 2.93
C SER A 185 7.46 25.04 3.67
N ARG A 186 8.40 25.98 3.72
CA ARG A 186 9.68 25.86 4.42
C ARG A 186 9.82 26.96 5.47
N PRO A 187 9.05 26.87 6.57
CA PRO A 187 9.10 27.88 7.61
C PRO A 187 10.45 27.85 8.33
N ALA A 188 10.83 28.99 8.91
CA ALA A 188 11.94 29.05 9.86
C ALA A 188 11.64 28.17 11.09
N ALA A 189 12.68 27.80 11.82
CA ALA A 189 12.52 27.03 13.06
C ALA A 189 11.57 27.78 14.02
N PRO A 190 10.50 27.13 14.49
CA PRO A 190 9.48 27.80 15.30
C PRO A 190 9.87 28.03 16.76
N LEU A 191 11.01 27.48 17.20
CA LEU A 191 11.58 27.64 18.52
C LEU A 191 13.05 27.98 18.42
N ASP A 192 13.51 28.89 19.27
CA ASP A 192 14.92 29.24 19.37
C ASP A 192 15.75 28.00 19.76
N GLY A 193 16.84 27.78 19.05
CA GLY A 193 17.72 26.62 19.28
C GLY A 193 17.19 25.29 18.71
N LEU A 194 16.02 25.27 18.02
CA LEU A 194 15.56 24.06 17.35
C LEU A 194 16.40 23.78 16.11
N ALA A 195 16.94 22.56 16.02
CA ALA A 195 17.77 22.11 14.90
C ALA A 195 17.25 20.80 14.31
N ALA A 196 17.59 20.54 13.03
CA ALA A 196 17.31 19.27 12.37
C ALA A 196 18.52 18.34 12.43
N ALA A 197 18.31 17.09 12.83
CA ALA A 197 19.30 16.02 12.76
C ALA A 197 18.80 14.88 11.89
N ARG A 198 19.64 14.37 10.97
CA ARG A 198 19.31 13.26 10.07
C ARG A 198 19.93 11.96 10.52
N SER A 199 19.18 10.88 10.41
CA SER A 199 19.62 9.51 10.70
C SER A 199 18.87 8.51 9.84
N VAL A 200 19.26 7.25 9.90
CA VAL A 200 18.46 6.14 9.37
C VAL A 200 17.29 5.90 10.33
N GLY A 201 16.07 5.85 9.82
CA GLY A 201 14.85 5.51 10.54
C GLY A 201 14.39 4.08 10.24
N MET A 202 13.27 3.70 10.83
CA MET A 202 12.62 2.41 10.53
C MET A 202 12.03 2.42 9.11
N ASN A 203 11.46 3.57 8.72
CA ASN A 203 10.82 3.78 7.42
C ASN A 203 11.65 4.78 6.58
N GLY A 204 12.90 4.43 6.26
CA GLY A 204 13.76 5.26 5.41
C GLY A 204 14.56 6.34 6.17
N THR A 205 14.62 7.57 5.64
CA THR A 205 15.36 8.66 6.26
C THR A 205 14.55 9.33 7.36
N ARG A 206 15.10 9.35 8.58
CA ARG A 206 14.53 10.10 9.71
C ARG A 206 15.15 11.48 9.81
N ILE A 207 14.31 12.50 9.95
CA ILE A 207 14.68 13.88 10.26
C ILE A 207 14.07 14.21 11.62
N SER A 208 14.93 14.38 12.62
CA SER A 208 14.55 14.68 14.00
C SER A 208 14.62 16.18 14.27
N ALA A 209 13.60 16.70 14.94
CA ALA A 209 13.62 18.03 15.57
C ALA A 209 14.31 17.92 16.93
N VAL A 210 15.41 18.58 17.12
CA VAL A 210 16.22 18.51 18.35
C VAL A 210 16.29 19.90 18.98
N LEU A 211 15.93 19.98 20.27
CA LEU A 211 16.01 21.19 21.07
C LEU A 211 17.00 20.94 22.23
N GLY A 212 18.20 21.55 22.13
CA GLY A 212 19.29 21.17 22.99
C GLY A 212 19.73 19.72 22.75
N GLU A 213 19.62 18.86 23.76
CA GLU A 213 19.92 17.42 23.66
C GLU A 213 18.65 16.55 23.46
N GLU A 214 17.48 17.16 23.45
CA GLU A 214 16.20 16.43 23.40
C GLU A 214 15.64 16.36 21.98
N ALA A 215 15.29 15.14 21.53
CA ALA A 215 14.50 14.94 20.33
C ALA A 215 13.00 15.19 20.64
N VAL A 216 12.46 16.31 20.15
CA VAL A 216 11.09 16.77 20.44
C VAL A 216 10.08 16.33 19.39
N GLY A 217 10.54 15.73 18.29
CA GLY A 217 9.71 15.18 17.22
C GLY A 217 10.57 14.66 16.08
N TYR A 218 9.93 13.98 15.13
CA TYR A 218 10.61 13.54 13.90
C TYR A 218 9.61 13.29 12.77
N ILE A 219 10.13 13.30 11.56
CA ILE A 219 9.48 12.76 10.35
C ILE A 219 10.37 11.68 9.75
N GLU A 220 9.76 10.62 9.26
CA GLU A 220 10.44 9.61 8.43
C GLU A 220 9.87 9.66 7.02
N VAL A 221 10.75 9.69 6.03
CA VAL A 221 10.38 9.64 4.62
C VAL A 221 11.07 8.47 3.95
N GLU A 222 10.27 7.67 3.27
CA GLU A 222 10.72 6.50 2.52
C GLU A 222 10.82 6.86 1.05
N THR A 223 11.99 6.63 0.47
CA THR A 223 12.23 6.71 -0.97
C THR A 223 12.59 5.33 -1.48
N ARG A 224 12.15 4.97 -2.68
CA ARG A 224 12.54 3.70 -3.28
C ARG A 224 14.05 3.65 -3.55
N GLU A 225 14.63 2.46 -3.40
CA GLU A 225 16.02 2.19 -3.78
C GLU A 225 16.25 2.44 -5.27
N GLU A 226 17.46 2.88 -5.64
CA GLU A 226 17.81 3.23 -7.04
C GLU A 226 17.54 2.09 -8.03
N GLY A 227 17.76 0.83 -7.64
CA GLY A 227 17.51 -0.35 -8.48
C GLY A 227 16.02 -0.63 -8.78
N GLU A 228 15.11 -0.04 -8.00
CA GLU A 228 13.66 -0.17 -8.17
C GLU A 228 13.04 1.02 -8.91
N ARG A 229 13.82 2.11 -9.09
CA ARG A 229 13.37 3.32 -9.77
C ARG A 229 13.26 3.07 -11.27
N LEU A 230 12.05 2.84 -11.73
CA LEU A 230 11.75 3.18 -13.12
C LEU A 230 11.89 4.70 -13.27
N SER A 231 12.47 5.18 -14.37
CA SER A 231 12.64 6.62 -14.62
C SER A 231 11.32 7.41 -14.49
N ARG A 232 10.17 6.78 -14.79
CA ARG A 232 8.83 7.34 -14.60
C ARG A 232 8.34 7.34 -13.13
N ASN A 233 8.96 6.56 -12.25
CA ASN A 233 8.64 6.49 -10.82
C ASN A 233 9.65 7.27 -9.97
N GLY A 234 10.72 7.80 -10.58
CA GLY A 234 11.59 8.75 -9.93
C GLY A 234 10.76 9.93 -9.45
N GLY A 235 10.94 10.33 -8.20
CA GLY A 235 10.23 11.47 -7.69
C GLY A 235 9.05 11.17 -6.76
N TRP A 236 8.87 9.93 -6.31
CA TRP A 236 7.87 9.57 -5.30
C TRP A 236 8.52 9.19 -3.97
N ALA A 237 7.88 9.61 -2.88
CA ALA A 237 8.20 9.19 -1.51
C ALA A 237 6.91 9.08 -0.68
N ASP A 238 7.00 8.30 0.40
CA ASP A 238 5.96 8.17 1.43
C ASP A 238 6.41 8.81 2.73
N VAL A 239 5.46 9.39 3.47
CA VAL A 239 5.66 9.69 4.90
C VAL A 239 5.42 8.39 5.68
N GLY A 240 6.50 7.79 6.16
CA GLY A 240 6.41 6.59 6.98
C GLY A 240 5.97 6.90 8.41
N ASN A 241 6.32 8.08 8.93
CA ASN A 241 5.92 8.54 10.27
C ASN A 241 6.11 10.06 10.42
N LEU A 242 5.22 10.71 11.17
CA LEU A 242 5.35 12.10 11.59
C LEU A 242 4.86 12.24 13.05
N THR A 243 5.77 12.51 13.96
CA THR A 243 5.48 12.58 15.39
C THR A 243 6.08 13.80 16.02
N VAL A 244 5.33 14.46 16.91
CA VAL A 244 5.80 15.53 17.78
C VAL A 244 5.37 15.22 19.21
N ALA A 245 6.31 15.28 20.15
CA ALA A 245 6.05 15.04 21.56
C ALA A 245 4.92 15.95 22.07
N GLU A 246 4.02 15.44 22.87
CA GLU A 246 2.74 16.08 23.24
C GLU A 246 2.93 17.51 23.75
N ARG A 247 3.92 17.73 24.65
CA ARG A 247 4.23 19.05 25.22
C ARG A 247 4.72 20.10 24.22
N TYR A 248 5.11 19.65 23.00
CA TYR A 248 5.59 20.50 21.91
C TYR A 248 4.62 20.61 20.74
N ARG A 249 3.46 19.93 20.81
CA ARG A 249 2.41 20.02 19.78
C ARG A 249 1.88 21.45 19.65
N ARG A 250 1.27 21.74 18.50
CA ARG A 250 0.65 23.04 18.15
C ARG A 250 1.63 24.23 18.20
N ARG A 251 2.95 23.99 18.10
CA ARG A 251 4.00 25.01 18.04
C ARG A 251 4.68 25.11 16.68
N GLY A 252 4.08 24.58 15.59
CA GLY A 252 4.64 24.65 14.24
C GLY A 252 5.72 23.61 13.91
N ILE A 253 6.13 22.75 14.87
CA ILE A 253 7.22 21.78 14.67
C ILE A 253 6.91 20.77 13.57
N ALA A 254 5.67 20.25 13.48
CA ALA A 254 5.28 19.31 12.43
C ALA A 254 5.40 19.93 11.03
N THR A 255 4.94 21.17 10.86
CA THR A 255 5.06 21.92 9.59
C THR A 255 6.53 22.20 9.24
N TRP A 256 7.33 22.53 10.23
CA TRP A 256 8.77 22.74 10.04
C TRP A 256 9.48 21.43 9.65
N LEU A 257 9.20 20.31 10.33
CA LEU A 257 9.73 18.99 9.99
C LEU A 257 9.37 18.58 8.56
N LEU A 258 8.13 18.85 8.14
CA LEU A 258 7.68 18.60 6.77
C LEU A 258 8.48 19.46 5.76
N GLY A 259 8.78 20.73 6.11
CA GLY A 259 9.66 21.60 5.32
C GLY A 259 11.08 21.05 5.20
N GLN A 260 11.65 20.55 6.32
CA GLN A 260 12.98 19.91 6.33
C GLN A 260 13.00 18.62 5.48
N ALA A 261 11.91 17.83 5.53
CA ALA A 261 11.75 16.67 4.68
C ALA A 261 11.64 17.07 3.19
N ALA A 262 10.92 18.15 2.89
CA ALA A 262 10.79 18.65 1.53
C ALA A 262 12.14 19.11 0.95
N ASP A 263 12.99 19.76 1.75
CA ASP A 263 14.36 20.12 1.32
C ASP A 263 15.22 18.88 1.04
N TRP A 264 15.13 17.87 1.91
CA TRP A 264 15.83 16.60 1.71
C TRP A 264 15.35 15.87 0.47
N LEU A 265 14.03 15.76 0.29
CA LEU A 265 13.42 15.10 -0.86
C LEU A 265 13.74 15.81 -2.18
N ALA A 266 13.80 17.15 -2.18
CA ALA A 266 14.20 17.92 -3.37
C ALA A 266 15.67 17.60 -3.78
N LEU A 267 16.58 17.46 -2.82
CA LEU A 267 17.96 17.01 -3.09
C LEU A 267 18.00 15.57 -3.65
N ALA A 268 17.08 14.71 -3.21
CA ALA A 268 16.93 13.35 -3.71
C ALA A 268 16.13 13.26 -5.05
N GLN A 269 15.82 14.41 -5.67
CA GLN A 269 15.03 14.52 -6.90
C GLN A 269 13.61 13.91 -6.77
N VAL A 270 13.05 13.94 -5.57
CA VAL A 270 11.65 13.57 -5.30
C VAL A 270 10.79 14.81 -5.44
N ASP A 271 9.72 14.71 -6.24
CA ASP A 271 8.80 15.81 -6.52
C ASP A 271 7.39 15.58 -5.94
N ARG A 272 7.08 14.37 -5.49
CA ARG A 272 5.77 13.96 -4.97
C ARG A 272 5.91 13.21 -3.65
N LEU A 273 5.09 13.59 -2.69
CA LEU A 273 5.06 13.01 -1.35
C LEU A 273 3.65 12.52 -1.03
N LEU A 274 3.54 11.26 -0.65
CA LEU A 274 2.32 10.63 -0.17
C LEU A 274 2.29 10.61 1.36
N ASP A 275 1.07 10.69 1.91
CA ASP A 275 0.80 10.50 3.34
C ASP A 275 -0.58 9.84 3.51
N TYR A 276 -0.85 9.25 4.66
CA TYR A 276 -2.01 8.40 4.89
C TYR A 276 -2.69 8.78 6.20
N ALA A 277 -4.03 8.78 6.20
CA ALA A 277 -4.81 8.96 7.40
C ALA A 277 -6.09 8.13 7.36
N TYR A 278 -6.45 7.50 8.46
CA TYR A 278 -7.76 6.87 8.55
C TYR A 278 -8.89 7.90 8.58
N LEU A 279 -10.07 7.47 8.13
CA LEU A 279 -11.23 8.35 8.07
C LEU A 279 -11.70 8.78 9.46
N ALA A 280 -11.57 7.90 10.46
CA ALA A 280 -11.98 8.17 11.85
C ALA A 280 -11.08 7.41 12.83
N GLY A 281 -11.14 7.81 14.10
CA GLY A 281 -10.39 7.21 15.19
C GLY A 281 -9.14 7.98 15.56
N THR A 282 -8.28 7.34 16.36
CA THR A 282 -7.01 7.90 16.81
C THR A 282 -5.86 6.98 16.44
N ASP A 283 -4.66 7.54 16.24
CA ASP A 283 -3.44 6.78 16.05
C ASP A 283 -2.96 6.14 17.37
N ALA A 284 -1.91 5.32 17.29
CA ALA A 284 -1.31 4.67 18.46
C ALA A 284 -0.76 5.64 19.51
N MET A 285 -0.57 6.91 19.16
CA MET A 285 -0.13 8.01 20.03
C MET A 285 -1.30 8.87 20.55
N GLY A 286 -2.56 8.43 20.31
CA GLY A 286 -3.78 9.14 20.73
C GLY A 286 -4.09 10.40 19.93
N ARG A 287 -3.47 10.60 18.76
CA ARG A 287 -3.78 11.74 17.87
C ARG A 287 -5.03 11.43 17.05
N ASP A 288 -6.00 12.36 17.06
CA ASP A 288 -7.21 12.24 16.22
C ASP A 288 -6.83 12.33 14.73
N TYR A 289 -7.33 11.41 13.94
CA TYR A 289 -7.14 11.41 12.49
C TYR A 289 -7.85 12.61 11.81
N ALA A 290 -8.92 13.15 12.37
CA ALA A 290 -9.54 14.37 11.84
C ALA A 290 -8.57 15.56 11.93
N ASP A 291 -7.94 15.77 13.09
CA ASP A 291 -6.92 16.80 13.29
C ASP A 291 -5.72 16.62 12.33
N TYR A 292 -5.33 15.35 12.12
CA TYR A 292 -4.22 15.06 11.22
C TYR A 292 -4.55 15.37 9.75
N ARG A 293 -5.76 15.03 9.32
CA ARG A 293 -6.24 15.36 7.96
C ARG A 293 -6.31 16.88 7.74
N GLU A 294 -6.81 17.62 8.72
CA GLU A 294 -6.80 19.10 8.66
C GLU A 294 -5.38 19.64 8.53
N PHE A 295 -4.44 19.09 9.30
CA PHE A 295 -3.02 19.44 9.18
C PHE A 295 -2.49 19.15 7.78
N LEU A 296 -2.74 17.97 7.21
CA LEU A 296 -2.29 17.61 5.85
C LEU A 296 -2.86 18.58 4.80
N CYS A 297 -4.16 18.88 4.87
CA CYS A 297 -4.78 19.83 3.95
C CYS A 297 -4.17 21.25 4.10
N ALA A 298 -3.95 21.72 5.31
CA ALA A 298 -3.31 23.01 5.58
C ALA A 298 -1.84 23.05 5.11
N ALA A 299 -1.16 21.91 5.12
CA ALA A 299 0.21 21.77 4.62
C ALA A 299 0.31 21.69 3.09
N GLY A 300 -0.82 21.63 2.37
CA GLY A 300 -0.87 21.59 0.91
C GLY A 300 -1.08 20.21 0.30
N PHE A 301 -1.34 19.19 1.12
CA PHE A 301 -1.75 17.87 0.62
C PHE A 301 -3.19 17.90 0.12
N ARG A 302 -3.46 17.09 -0.91
CA ARG A 302 -4.80 16.87 -1.47
C ARG A 302 -5.15 15.40 -1.39
N GLU A 303 -6.41 15.09 -1.12
CA GLU A 303 -6.93 13.74 -1.20
C GLU A 303 -6.75 13.17 -2.61
N LEU A 304 -6.08 12.02 -2.71
CA LEU A 304 -5.84 11.32 -3.97
C LEU A 304 -6.87 10.20 -4.16
N THR A 305 -7.06 9.38 -3.13
CA THR A 305 -8.01 8.26 -3.15
C THR A 305 -8.41 7.85 -1.74
N ARG A 306 -9.49 7.08 -1.65
CA ARG A 306 -9.90 6.36 -0.44
C ARG A 306 -9.79 4.87 -0.69
N THR A 307 -9.20 4.16 0.25
CA THR A 307 -8.99 2.72 0.18
C THR A 307 -9.74 2.01 1.30
N ALA A 308 -10.42 0.92 0.96
CA ALA A 308 -11.06 0.05 1.93
C ALA A 308 -10.05 -1.01 2.39
N ARG A 309 -9.57 -0.88 3.64
CA ARG A 309 -8.62 -1.79 4.28
C ARG A 309 -9.35 -2.89 5.06
N GLY A 310 -8.79 -4.10 5.03
CA GLY A 310 -9.27 -5.19 5.86
C GLY A 310 -10.64 -5.71 5.44
N TRP A 311 -10.63 -6.73 4.60
CA TRP A 311 -11.79 -7.51 4.25
C TRP A 311 -11.70 -8.87 4.94
N THR A 312 -12.79 -9.33 5.54
CA THR A 312 -12.82 -10.60 6.26
C THR A 312 -13.95 -11.48 5.75
N ARG A 313 -13.70 -12.78 5.73
CA ARG A 313 -14.68 -13.81 5.39
C ARG A 313 -14.75 -14.84 6.51
N SER A 314 -15.94 -15.04 7.05
CA SER A 314 -16.19 -16.13 7.99
C SER A 314 -16.23 -17.45 7.21
N LYS A 315 -15.53 -18.48 7.68
CA LYS A 315 -15.72 -19.83 7.16
C LYS A 315 -17.17 -20.25 7.46
N SER A 316 -17.90 -20.62 6.42
CA SER A 316 -19.16 -21.36 6.63
C SER A 316 -18.77 -22.69 7.29
N GLY A 317 -19.27 -22.93 8.50
CA GLY A 317 -19.06 -24.17 9.23
C GLY A 317 -19.69 -25.37 8.51
#